data_d39e29abafcce75b0cc82e96697a0b22
#
_entry.id   d39e29abafcce75b0cc82e96697a0b22
#
_cell.length_a   1.000
_cell.length_b   1.000
_cell.length_c   1.000
_cell.angle_alpha   90.00
_cell.angle_beta   90.00
_cell.angle_gamma   90.00
#
_symmetry.space_group_name_H-M   'P 1'
#
loop_
_entity.id
_entity.type
_entity.pdbx_description
1 polymer ?
#
loop_
_entity_poly.entity_id
_entity_poly.type
_entity_poly.pdbx_seq_one_letter_code
_entity_poly.pdbx_strand_id
1 'polypeptide(L)'
;VEYMGESQSRHLLHLLVEEIGLDKIRDAVINPIRLNVAAYYGPNMQRQGACGDDDPFMPTYMEQLITALGGTPVDYDLKCQSVGAPALLTINKPVMKMTASVLSDAKSNGADILVSACTISHSNLDSYQSKAGKVAKKDTSMPILHLAELVAFALGHHPTRFAQLRTRALVIGG
;
A
#
# COMPACT_ATOMS: atom_id res chain seq x y z
N VAL A 1 7.34 35.90 -13.07
CA VAL A 1 6.54 35.58 -11.88
C VAL A 1 7.46 34.93 -10.89
N GLU A 2 7.66 35.55 -9.75
CA GLU A 2 8.50 35.02 -8.67
C GLU A 2 7.67 34.10 -7.78
N TYR A 3 8.15 32.86 -7.56
CA TYR A 3 7.48 31.92 -6.69
C TYR A 3 7.84 32.18 -5.22
N MET A 4 6.86 32.50 -4.40
CA MET A 4 7.06 32.90 -3.00
C MET A 4 7.00 31.75 -1.99
N GLY A 5 6.97 30.50 -2.43
CA GLY A 5 6.99 29.32 -1.56
C GLY A 5 5.65 28.99 -0.87
N GLU A 6 4.54 29.42 -1.44
CA GLU A 6 3.20 29.25 -0.82
C GLU A 6 2.58 27.86 -1.00
N SER A 7 3.15 27.02 -1.90
CA SER A 7 2.62 25.67 -2.15
C SER A 7 3.11 24.69 -1.09
N GLN A 8 2.18 23.93 -0.52
CA GLN A 8 2.48 22.84 0.38
C GLN A 8 2.31 21.49 -0.34
N SER A 9 3.23 20.57 -0.13
CA SER A 9 3.13 19.20 -0.62
C SER A 9 2.70 18.29 0.52
N ARG A 10 1.60 17.55 0.33
CA ARG A 10 1.10 16.57 1.30
C ARG A 10 0.94 15.20 0.65
N HIS A 11 1.15 14.16 1.43
CA HIS A 11 0.89 12.81 0.96
C HIS A 11 -0.63 12.54 0.89
N LEU A 12 -1.06 11.79 -0.13
CA LEU A 12 -2.49 11.46 -0.33
C LEU A 12 -3.14 10.85 0.92
N LEU A 13 -2.44 9.98 1.64
CA LEU A 13 -2.96 9.35 2.85
C LEU A 13 -3.37 10.38 3.90
N HIS A 14 -2.48 11.35 4.17
CA HIS A 14 -2.75 12.40 5.16
C HIS A 14 -3.89 13.32 4.73
N LEU A 15 -3.93 13.69 3.43
CA LEU A 15 -5.04 14.46 2.88
C LEU A 15 -6.39 13.73 3.10
N LEU A 16 -6.43 12.43 2.85
CA LEU A 16 -7.64 11.63 3.01
C LEU A 16 -8.08 11.53 4.47
N VAL A 17 -7.14 11.26 5.39
CA VAL A 17 -7.47 10.99 6.79
C VAL A 17 -7.67 12.28 7.57
N GLU A 18 -6.75 13.26 7.44
CA GLU A 18 -6.72 14.47 8.26
C GLU A 18 -7.64 15.58 7.73
N GLU A 19 -7.70 15.79 6.40
CA GLU A 19 -8.44 16.91 5.83
C GLU A 19 -9.83 16.52 5.33
N ILE A 20 -9.96 15.42 4.57
CA ILE A 20 -11.26 14.95 4.08
C ILE A 20 -12.05 14.31 5.22
N GLY A 21 -11.41 13.45 5.99
CA GLY A 21 -11.98 12.72 7.11
C GLY A 21 -12.60 11.38 6.71
N LEU A 22 -12.39 10.38 7.55
CA LEU A 22 -12.78 8.98 7.29
C LEU A 22 -14.30 8.80 7.16
N ASP A 23 -15.11 9.59 7.85
CA ASP A 23 -16.58 9.49 7.78
C ASP A 23 -17.08 9.90 6.39
N LYS A 24 -16.58 10.99 5.83
CA LYS A 24 -16.93 11.41 4.46
C LYS A 24 -16.48 10.39 3.42
N ILE A 25 -15.32 9.78 3.62
CA ILE A 25 -14.83 8.73 2.74
C ILE A 25 -15.76 7.52 2.81
N ARG A 26 -16.14 7.08 4.01
CA ARG A 26 -17.05 5.96 4.22
C ARG A 26 -18.40 6.18 3.53
N ASP A 27 -18.97 7.38 3.66
CA ASP A 27 -20.23 7.75 3.04
C ASP A 27 -20.17 7.79 1.50
N ALA A 28 -18.98 8.03 0.95
CA ALA A 28 -18.73 8.09 -0.50
C ALA A 28 -18.41 6.72 -1.12
N VAL A 29 -18.26 5.64 -0.32
CA VAL A 29 -17.94 4.31 -0.82
C VAL A 29 -19.09 3.75 -1.66
N ILE A 30 -18.79 3.43 -2.92
CA ILE A 30 -19.71 2.78 -3.87
C ILE A 30 -19.41 1.26 -3.95
N ASN A 31 -18.13 0.90 -3.97
CA ASN A 31 -17.66 -0.47 -4.05
C ASN A 31 -16.85 -0.80 -2.77
N PRO A 32 -17.49 -1.32 -1.71
CA PRO A 32 -16.76 -1.67 -0.48
C PRO A 32 -15.74 -2.78 -0.73
N ILE A 33 -14.56 -2.61 -0.13
CA ILE A 33 -13.47 -3.59 -0.20
C ILE A 33 -13.78 -4.72 0.79
N ARG A 34 -14.21 -5.89 0.30
CA ARG A 34 -14.55 -7.03 1.17
C ARG A 34 -13.41 -8.06 1.22
N LEU A 35 -12.20 -7.57 1.50
CA LEU A 35 -10.96 -8.36 1.51
C LEU A 35 -10.16 -8.08 2.77
N ASN A 36 -9.28 -9.03 3.12
CA ASN A 36 -8.24 -8.85 4.11
C ASN A 36 -7.07 -8.10 3.46
N VAL A 37 -6.78 -6.90 3.92
CA VAL A 37 -5.85 -5.97 3.27
C VAL A 37 -4.63 -5.72 4.16
N ALA A 38 -3.45 -6.09 3.68
CA ALA A 38 -2.19 -5.73 4.33
C ALA A 38 -1.79 -4.30 3.94
N ALA A 39 -1.62 -3.43 4.93
CA ALA A 39 -1.12 -2.07 4.75
C ALA A 39 0.40 -2.06 4.70
N TYR A 40 1.01 -1.44 3.68
CA TYR A 40 2.46 -1.26 3.61
C TYR A 40 2.82 0.22 3.46
N TYR A 41 3.43 0.78 4.49
CA TYR A 41 3.76 2.21 4.54
C TYR A 41 5.00 2.56 3.73
N GLY A 42 6.05 1.78 3.89
CA GLY A 42 7.36 2.08 3.32
C GLY A 42 8.10 3.20 4.07
N PRO A 43 9.44 3.25 3.96
CA PRO A 43 10.28 4.13 4.78
C PRO A 43 10.08 5.63 4.53
N ASN A 44 9.54 6.01 3.38
CA ASN A 44 9.30 7.43 3.08
C ASN A 44 8.13 8.01 3.87
N MET A 45 7.15 7.20 4.23
CA MET A 45 5.99 7.62 5.04
C MET A 45 6.33 7.77 6.52
N GLN A 46 7.41 7.14 6.97
CA GLN A 46 7.83 7.10 8.37
C GLN A 46 8.87 8.18 8.72
N ARG A 47 9.25 9.02 7.75
CA ARG A 47 10.19 10.11 8.03
C ARG A 47 9.53 11.15 8.91
N GLN A 48 10.28 11.63 9.91
CA GLN A 48 9.85 12.75 10.72
C GLN A 48 9.46 13.94 9.83
N GLY A 49 8.28 14.49 10.06
CA GLY A 49 7.70 15.55 9.23
C GLY A 49 7.02 15.09 7.94
N ALA A 50 7.05 13.80 7.61
CA ALA A 50 6.34 13.22 6.46
C ALA A 50 5.18 12.30 6.85
N CYS A 51 5.05 11.95 8.14
CA CYS A 51 4.00 11.07 8.67
C CYS A 51 2.69 11.80 9.04
N GLY A 52 2.61 13.12 8.85
CA GLY A 52 1.47 13.90 9.32
C GLY A 52 1.34 13.83 10.85
N ASP A 53 0.13 13.63 11.33
CA ASP A 53 -0.17 13.41 12.75
C ASP A 53 -0.17 11.93 13.15
N ASP A 54 0.14 11.00 12.20
CA ASP A 54 0.27 9.57 12.48
C ASP A 54 1.59 9.24 13.20
N ASP A 55 1.62 8.15 13.94
CA ASP A 55 2.83 7.69 14.63
C ASP A 55 3.85 7.12 13.62
N PRO A 56 5.06 7.66 13.52
CA PRO A 56 6.07 7.16 12.59
C PRO A 56 6.58 5.74 12.89
N PHE A 57 6.41 5.25 14.12
CA PHE A 57 6.85 3.91 14.54
C PHE A 57 5.72 2.90 14.53
N MET A 58 4.50 3.33 14.85
CA MET A 58 3.29 2.50 14.87
C MET A 58 2.15 3.15 14.08
N PRO A 59 2.33 3.38 12.78
CA PRO A 59 1.33 4.08 11.97
C PRO A 59 0.04 3.27 11.86
N THR A 60 -1.09 3.98 11.81
CA THR A 60 -2.44 3.42 11.78
C THR A 60 -3.35 3.98 10.70
N TYR A 61 -2.94 5.06 10.02
CA TYR A 61 -3.80 5.76 9.06
C TYR A 61 -4.25 4.89 7.87
N MET A 62 -3.38 4.01 7.37
CA MET A 62 -3.76 3.11 6.29
C MET A 62 -4.79 2.08 6.75
N GLU A 63 -4.64 1.52 7.95
CA GLU A 63 -5.58 0.57 8.53
C GLU A 63 -6.95 1.22 8.79
N GLN A 64 -6.95 2.45 9.29
CA GLN A 64 -8.18 3.25 9.47
C GLN A 64 -8.86 3.51 8.13
N LEU A 65 -8.10 3.90 7.11
CA LEU A 65 -8.63 4.14 5.76
C LEU A 65 -9.16 2.84 5.14
N ILE A 66 -8.42 1.72 5.23
CA ILE A 66 -8.88 0.40 4.75
C ILE A 66 -10.23 0.05 5.38
N THR A 67 -10.36 0.26 6.69
CA THR A 67 -11.63 0.03 7.41
C THR A 67 -12.74 0.95 6.90
N ALA A 68 -12.47 2.23 6.68
CA ALA A 68 -13.44 3.17 6.13
C ALA A 68 -13.90 2.79 4.72
N LEU A 69 -13.02 2.16 3.92
CA LEU A 69 -13.34 1.65 2.58
C LEU A 69 -14.04 0.28 2.60
N GLY A 70 -14.32 -0.30 3.78
CA GLY A 70 -15.03 -1.57 3.96
C GLY A 70 -14.14 -2.81 3.92
N GLY A 71 -12.81 -2.65 3.96
CA GLY A 71 -11.83 -3.73 4.07
C GLY A 71 -11.52 -4.13 5.51
N THR A 72 -10.90 -5.28 5.68
CA THR A 72 -10.38 -5.74 6.97
C THR A 72 -8.86 -5.59 6.98
N PRO A 73 -8.29 -4.68 7.78
CA PRO A 73 -6.85 -4.55 7.86
C PRO A 73 -6.22 -5.78 8.52
N VAL A 74 -5.12 -6.26 7.93
CA VAL A 74 -4.33 -7.37 8.46
C VAL A 74 -3.17 -6.83 9.26
N ASP A 75 -3.03 -7.28 10.50
CA ASP A 75 -1.84 -6.98 11.31
C ASP A 75 -0.71 -7.95 10.98
N TYR A 76 0.49 -7.39 10.74
CA TYR A 76 1.69 -8.15 10.43
C TYR A 76 2.95 -7.31 10.76
N ASP A 77 4.05 -7.99 11.09
CA ASP A 77 5.23 -7.33 11.70
C ASP A 77 5.99 -6.41 10.73
N LEU A 78 6.01 -6.74 9.44
CA LEU A 78 6.91 -6.11 8.48
C LEU A 78 6.28 -4.94 7.68
N LYS A 79 5.13 -4.41 8.12
CA LYS A 79 4.41 -3.33 7.42
C LYS A 79 5.21 -2.04 7.24
N CYS A 80 6.18 -1.82 8.08
CA CYS A 80 7.06 -0.66 8.10
C CYS A 80 8.48 -0.95 7.60
N GLN A 81 8.83 -2.21 7.32
CA GLN A 81 10.17 -2.59 6.91
C GLN A 81 10.45 -2.18 5.47
N SER A 82 11.67 -1.68 5.22
CA SER A 82 12.10 -1.36 3.85
C SER A 82 12.18 -2.62 2.96
N VAL A 83 11.69 -2.52 1.74
CA VAL A 83 11.89 -3.53 0.68
C VAL A 83 13.17 -3.30 -0.13
N GLY A 84 14.01 -2.34 0.27
CA GLY A 84 15.30 -2.08 -0.35
C GLY A 84 15.25 -1.50 -1.76
N ALA A 85 14.13 -0.90 -2.17
CA ALA A 85 13.93 -0.42 -3.54
C ALA A 85 15.04 0.48 -4.09
N PRO A 86 15.61 1.45 -3.36
CA PRO A 86 16.72 2.26 -3.86
C PRO A 86 17.99 1.49 -4.19
N ALA A 87 18.22 0.34 -3.54
CA ALA A 87 19.39 -0.49 -3.73
C ALA A 87 19.21 -1.61 -4.78
N LEU A 88 18.06 -1.67 -5.43
CA LEU A 88 17.70 -2.74 -6.38
C LEU A 88 18.73 -2.91 -7.52
N LEU A 89 19.25 -1.80 -8.03
CA LEU A 89 20.19 -1.81 -9.16
C LEU A 89 21.61 -2.23 -8.74
N THR A 90 21.96 -2.10 -7.47
CA THR A 90 23.32 -2.37 -6.96
C THR A 90 23.46 -3.71 -6.25
N ILE A 91 22.48 -4.08 -5.42
CA ILE A 91 22.53 -5.29 -4.58
C ILE A 91 21.24 -6.11 -4.68
N ASN A 92 21.00 -6.67 -5.85
CA ASN A 92 19.74 -7.33 -6.21
C ASN A 92 19.30 -8.46 -5.23
N LYS A 93 20.19 -9.40 -4.88
CA LYS A 93 19.84 -10.59 -4.10
C LYS A 93 19.36 -10.28 -2.66
N PRO A 94 20.01 -9.41 -1.87
CA PRO A 94 19.49 -8.96 -0.58
C PRO A 94 18.14 -8.26 -0.72
N VAL A 95 17.98 -7.36 -1.70
CA VAL A 95 16.72 -6.64 -1.97
C VAL A 95 15.58 -7.60 -2.26
N MET A 96 15.81 -8.64 -3.07
CA MET A 96 14.80 -9.67 -3.34
C MET A 96 14.37 -10.41 -2.06
N LYS A 97 15.31 -10.69 -1.14
CA LYS A 97 14.98 -11.31 0.15
C LYS A 97 14.15 -10.39 1.04
N MET A 98 14.47 -9.09 1.08
CA MET A 98 13.68 -8.09 1.84
C MET A 98 12.26 -7.99 1.29
N THR A 99 12.10 -7.88 -0.03
CA THR A 99 10.78 -7.88 -0.69
C THR A 99 9.99 -9.15 -0.38
N ALA A 100 10.64 -10.32 -0.49
CA ALA A 100 9.99 -11.60 -0.20
C ALA A 100 9.57 -11.73 1.27
N SER A 101 10.35 -11.19 2.21
CA SER A 101 10.01 -11.23 3.64
C SER A 101 8.71 -10.47 3.92
N VAL A 102 8.59 -9.23 3.42
CA VAL A 102 7.36 -8.43 3.58
C VAL A 102 6.15 -9.14 2.97
N LEU A 103 6.26 -9.62 1.74
CA LEU A 103 5.15 -10.29 1.05
C LEU A 103 4.74 -11.60 1.75
N SER A 104 5.72 -12.42 2.14
CA SER A 104 5.42 -13.68 2.81
C SER A 104 4.85 -13.48 4.21
N ASP A 105 5.25 -12.42 4.91
CA ASP A 105 4.71 -12.10 6.23
C ASP A 105 3.24 -11.66 6.12
N ALA A 106 2.94 -10.69 5.27
CA ALA A 106 1.57 -10.27 5.02
C ALA A 106 0.68 -11.46 4.61
N LYS A 107 1.17 -12.32 3.71
CA LYS A 107 0.43 -13.50 3.24
C LYS A 107 0.19 -14.53 4.33
N SER A 108 1.19 -14.82 5.16
CA SER A 108 1.06 -15.79 6.25
C SER A 108 0.11 -15.32 7.36
N ASN A 109 -0.11 -14.01 7.47
CA ASN A 109 -1.10 -13.41 8.36
C ASN A 109 -2.50 -13.27 7.71
N GLY A 110 -2.72 -13.87 6.56
CA GLY A 110 -4.05 -14.00 5.94
C GLY A 110 -4.47 -12.83 5.05
N ALA A 111 -3.51 -12.04 4.55
CA ALA A 111 -3.83 -10.98 3.59
C ALA A 111 -4.20 -11.55 2.22
N ASP A 112 -5.31 -11.07 1.65
CA ASP A 112 -5.74 -11.33 0.28
C ASP A 112 -5.01 -10.42 -0.72
N ILE A 113 -4.77 -9.18 -0.33
CA ILE A 113 -4.07 -8.15 -1.10
C ILE A 113 -3.13 -7.32 -0.19
N LEU A 114 -2.11 -6.70 -0.80
CA LEU A 114 -1.27 -5.72 -0.12
C LEU A 114 -1.44 -4.35 -0.79
N VAL A 115 -1.62 -3.32 0.03
CA VAL A 115 -1.74 -1.93 -0.43
C VAL A 115 -0.53 -1.12 0.00
N SER A 116 0.15 -0.51 -0.97
CA SER A 116 1.34 0.31 -0.74
C SER A 116 1.05 1.79 -0.87
N ALA A 117 1.51 2.58 0.09
CA ALA A 117 1.47 4.05 0.03
C ALA A 117 2.72 4.67 -0.64
N CYS A 118 3.76 3.88 -0.91
CA CYS A 118 5.03 4.34 -1.48
C CYS A 118 5.22 3.83 -2.90
N THR A 119 5.28 4.72 -3.89
CA THR A 119 5.42 4.38 -5.32
C THR A 119 6.69 3.59 -5.65
N ILE A 120 7.83 3.93 -5.03
CA ILE A 120 9.10 3.23 -5.25
C ILE A 120 9.04 1.81 -4.68
N SER A 121 8.51 1.65 -3.47
CA SER A 121 8.34 0.34 -2.85
C SER A 121 7.27 -0.50 -3.57
N HIS A 122 6.21 0.14 -4.06
CA HIS A 122 5.18 -0.50 -4.88
C HIS A 122 5.78 -1.21 -6.09
N SER A 123 6.66 -0.54 -6.83
CA SER A 123 7.34 -1.13 -7.98
C SER A 123 8.10 -2.42 -7.61
N ASN A 124 8.78 -2.46 -6.47
CA ASN A 124 9.44 -3.68 -5.99
C ASN A 124 8.45 -4.78 -5.62
N LEU A 125 7.43 -4.41 -4.85
CA LEU A 125 6.42 -5.35 -4.35
C LEU A 125 5.62 -5.98 -5.50
N ASP A 126 5.28 -5.22 -6.53
CA ASP A 126 4.49 -5.71 -7.66
C ASP A 126 5.37 -6.39 -8.72
N SER A 127 6.33 -5.67 -9.29
CA SER A 127 7.07 -6.14 -10.48
C SER A 127 8.09 -7.25 -10.16
N TYR A 128 8.61 -7.30 -8.95
CA TYR A 128 9.66 -8.26 -8.58
C TYR A 128 9.20 -9.42 -7.69
N GLN A 129 7.91 -9.56 -7.44
CA GLN A 129 7.31 -10.62 -6.63
C GLN A 129 7.83 -12.03 -6.98
N SER A 130 7.69 -12.44 -8.24
CA SER A 130 8.07 -13.76 -8.72
C SER A 130 9.57 -14.02 -8.54
N LYS A 131 10.41 -13.00 -8.83
CA LYS A 131 11.86 -13.09 -8.64
C LYS A 131 12.23 -13.17 -7.15
N ALA A 132 11.58 -12.38 -6.33
CA ALA A 132 11.76 -12.36 -4.88
C ALA A 132 11.42 -13.73 -4.26
N GLY A 133 10.29 -14.31 -4.64
CA GLY A 133 9.87 -15.63 -4.19
C GLY A 133 10.86 -16.73 -4.56
N LYS A 134 11.34 -16.73 -5.80
CA LYS A 134 12.38 -17.68 -6.26
C LYS A 134 13.69 -17.56 -5.47
N VAL A 135 14.17 -16.33 -5.24
CA VAL A 135 15.42 -16.06 -4.50
C VAL A 135 15.31 -16.45 -3.04
N ALA A 136 14.17 -16.19 -2.41
CA ALA A 136 13.93 -16.46 -1.00
C ALA A 136 13.37 -17.87 -0.74
N LYS A 137 12.94 -18.59 -1.79
CA LYS A 137 12.22 -19.88 -1.69
C LYS A 137 10.95 -19.76 -0.83
N LYS A 138 10.19 -18.68 -1.03
CA LYS A 138 8.95 -18.37 -0.31
C LYS A 138 7.83 -18.11 -1.29
N ASP A 139 6.60 -18.40 -0.89
CA ASP A 139 5.43 -17.96 -1.63
C ASP A 139 5.18 -16.48 -1.37
N THR A 140 5.29 -15.68 -2.43
CA THR A 140 5.13 -14.24 -2.42
C THR A 140 3.99 -13.76 -3.32
N SER A 141 3.27 -14.70 -3.96
CA SER A 141 2.24 -14.37 -4.94
C SER A 141 1.01 -13.78 -4.25
N MET A 142 0.80 -12.47 -4.41
CA MET A 142 -0.42 -11.78 -4.00
C MET A 142 -0.64 -10.53 -4.86
N PRO A 143 -1.88 -10.05 -5.04
CA PRO A 143 -2.15 -8.79 -5.70
C PRO A 143 -1.58 -7.62 -4.91
N ILE A 144 -0.97 -6.66 -5.61
CA ILE A 144 -0.45 -5.43 -5.02
C ILE A 144 -1.19 -4.25 -5.65
N LEU A 145 -1.70 -3.37 -4.80
CA LEU A 145 -2.32 -2.11 -5.21
C LEU A 145 -1.58 -0.92 -4.65
N HIS A 146 -1.58 0.16 -5.40
CA HIS A 146 -1.23 1.44 -4.82
C HIS A 146 -2.44 2.03 -4.07
N LEU A 147 -2.19 2.79 -3.00
CA LEU A 147 -3.22 3.43 -2.18
C LEU A 147 -4.27 4.17 -3.04
N ALA A 148 -3.82 4.96 -4.02
CA ALA A 148 -4.71 5.70 -4.90
C ALA A 148 -5.63 4.80 -5.73
N GLU A 149 -5.17 3.61 -6.13
CA GLU A 149 -5.97 2.64 -6.90
C GLU A 149 -7.05 2.01 -6.04
N LEU A 150 -6.72 1.66 -4.79
CA LEU A 150 -7.70 1.12 -3.84
C LEU A 150 -8.81 2.15 -3.57
N VAL A 151 -8.44 3.39 -3.27
CA VAL A 151 -9.40 4.48 -3.01
C VAL A 151 -10.27 4.75 -4.25
N ALA A 152 -9.65 4.89 -5.42
CA ALA A 152 -10.38 5.11 -6.67
C ALA A 152 -11.41 4.00 -6.95
N PHE A 153 -11.01 2.73 -6.75
CA PHE A 153 -11.92 1.60 -6.91
C PHE A 153 -13.09 1.67 -5.91
N ALA A 154 -12.82 1.91 -4.63
CA ALA A 154 -13.84 1.99 -3.60
C ALA A 154 -14.85 3.13 -3.87
N LEU A 155 -14.39 4.24 -4.45
CA LEU A 155 -15.22 5.37 -4.86
C LEU A 155 -15.91 5.19 -6.22
N GLY A 156 -15.90 3.99 -6.80
CA GLY A 156 -16.63 3.66 -8.03
C GLY A 156 -15.86 3.89 -9.33
N HIS A 157 -14.57 4.24 -9.28
CA HIS A 157 -13.74 4.36 -10.46
C HIS A 157 -13.12 3.02 -10.85
N HIS A 158 -13.46 2.53 -12.04
CA HIS A 158 -12.92 1.27 -12.52
C HIS A 158 -11.55 1.43 -13.17
N PRO A 159 -10.58 0.56 -12.82
CA PRO A 159 -9.27 0.59 -13.43
C PRO A 159 -9.33 0.25 -14.93
N THR A 160 -8.56 0.99 -15.73
CA THR A 160 -8.46 0.81 -17.18
C THR A 160 -7.26 -0.04 -17.60
N ARG A 161 -6.34 -0.35 -16.68
CA ARG A 161 -5.09 -1.08 -16.97
C ARG A 161 -5.21 -2.58 -16.67
N PHE A 162 -4.59 -3.42 -17.50
CA PHE A 162 -4.59 -4.88 -17.34
C PHE A 162 -4.07 -5.38 -15.99
N ALA A 163 -3.07 -4.73 -15.39
CA ALA A 163 -2.56 -5.07 -14.07
C ALA A 163 -3.61 -4.92 -12.97
N GLN A 164 -4.49 -3.94 -13.11
CA GLN A 164 -5.58 -3.65 -12.19
C GLN A 164 -6.79 -4.59 -12.41
N LEU A 165 -6.92 -5.22 -13.57
CA LEU A 165 -7.99 -6.18 -13.85
C LEU A 165 -7.88 -7.45 -13.01
N ARG A 166 -6.68 -7.86 -12.63
CA ARG A 166 -6.47 -9.01 -11.71
C ARG A 166 -7.07 -8.73 -10.34
N THR A 167 -6.83 -7.55 -9.81
CA THR A 167 -7.36 -7.13 -8.52
C THR A 167 -8.88 -6.97 -8.58
N ARG A 168 -9.39 -6.42 -9.69
CA ARG A 168 -10.82 -6.32 -9.94
C ARG A 168 -11.51 -7.70 -9.91
N ALA A 169 -10.90 -8.72 -10.52
CA ALA A 169 -11.44 -10.07 -10.50
C ALA A 169 -11.53 -10.65 -9.08
N LEU A 170 -10.55 -10.35 -8.22
CA LEU A 170 -10.57 -10.75 -6.81
C LEU A 170 -11.66 -10.02 -6.00
N VAL A 171 -11.81 -8.71 -6.21
CA VAL A 171 -12.76 -7.88 -5.43
C VAL A 171 -14.21 -8.11 -5.87
N ILE A 172 -14.47 -8.41 -7.14
CA ILE A 172 -15.83 -8.61 -7.68
C ILE A 172 -16.25 -10.08 -7.67
N GLY A 173 -15.28 -11.00 -7.72
CA GLY A 173 -15.51 -12.45 -7.77
C GLY A 173 -15.56 -13.15 -6.40
N GLY A 174 -15.49 -12.37 -5.29
CA GLY A 174 -15.53 -12.88 -3.91
C GLY A 174 -16.94 -12.87 -3.33
#